data_f7c9f5366f06cb5b3513098860fab87c
#
_entry.id   f7c9f5366f06cb5b3513098860fab87c
#
_cell.length_a   1.000
_cell.length_b   1.000
_cell.length_c   1.000
_cell.angle_alpha   90.00
_cell.angle_beta   90.00
_cell.angle_gamma   90.00
#
_symmetry.space_group_name_H-M   'P 1'
#
loop_
_entity.id
_entity.type
_entity.pdbx_description
1 polymer ?
#
loop_
_entity_poly.entity_id
_entity_poly.type
_entity_poly.pdbx_seq_one_letter_code
_entity_poly.pdbx_strand_id
1 'polypeptide(L)'
;MNQWQVAALQPKHLAAMCIWEGANDFYRDLSHHGGILCNFIENWYDMQVKTVQYGLGKNGHRSKITGDWVSGPETLTTEELGANRFDFGGLTFKHEFDDEFWKSRTPDYSKIEVPFLSAGNWGGQGLHTRGNVEGFVRSASKHKWLEMHGIEHWTHFYTDYGRTMQLKFFDYFLKGEKNGWDQQPKVFLNVRHPGERFTQRAETTWPLANTQWTKMYLDASAATLSQSGVDKADKVTYRGLSEGVTFLTQPLDQETEITGQLAAKLFVSSSTVDADMFLIMRIFDANMKEVTFQGALDPNTPIAQGWLRASHRELDPNLSEPYRPYHPHTKKEPLQPGQVYELDIEILPTSIVVPAGYRIGLTVRGKDYVYPGATGAKLSNMKYPFTGVGPFTHNHPGDRPPEIFDGEVTLHTGPDHQAYILCPVIPKK
;
A
#
# COMPACT_ATOMS: atom_id res chain seq x y z
N MET A 1 7.61 2.55 -11.71
CA MET A 1 6.85 3.78 -12.02
C MET A 1 6.99 4.19 -13.46
N ASN A 2 8.17 4.61 -13.94
CA ASN A 2 8.35 5.16 -15.29
C ASN A 2 7.88 4.24 -16.41
N GLN A 3 7.94 2.92 -16.25
CA GLN A 3 7.46 1.97 -17.26
C GLN A 3 5.97 2.15 -17.56
N TRP A 4 5.13 2.37 -16.54
CA TRP A 4 3.70 2.62 -16.73
C TRP A 4 3.44 3.90 -17.54
N GLN A 5 4.14 4.99 -17.20
CA GLN A 5 4.03 6.27 -17.90
C GLN A 5 4.52 6.17 -19.34
N VAL A 6 5.68 5.53 -19.56
CA VAL A 6 6.21 5.30 -20.90
C VAL A 6 5.26 4.45 -21.74
N ALA A 7 4.68 3.38 -21.17
CA ALA A 7 3.74 2.55 -21.90
C ALA A 7 2.46 3.28 -22.32
N ALA A 8 1.95 4.20 -21.49
CA ALA A 8 0.78 5.02 -21.82
C ALA A 8 1.06 6.02 -22.96
N LEU A 9 2.32 6.36 -23.24
CA LEU A 9 2.73 7.16 -24.39
C LEU A 9 2.84 6.35 -25.69
N GLN A 10 2.72 5.03 -25.63
CA GLN A 10 2.74 4.09 -26.77
C GLN A 10 3.95 4.27 -27.71
N PRO A 11 5.19 4.31 -27.20
CA PRO A 11 6.36 4.49 -28.08
C PRO A 11 6.48 3.30 -29.04
N LYS A 12 6.75 3.60 -30.31
CA LYS A 12 6.71 2.67 -31.45
C LYS A 12 7.47 1.34 -31.25
N HIS A 13 8.54 1.34 -30.45
CA HIS A 13 9.42 0.17 -30.27
C HIS A 13 9.34 -0.45 -28.87
N LEU A 14 8.36 -0.08 -28.06
CA LEU A 14 8.11 -0.73 -26.77
C LEU A 14 7.38 -2.06 -27.03
N ALA A 15 8.08 -3.19 -26.91
CA ALA A 15 7.55 -4.50 -27.23
C ALA A 15 7.03 -5.26 -25.99
N ALA A 16 7.62 -5.05 -24.83
CA ALA A 16 7.21 -5.69 -23.58
C ALA A 16 7.78 -4.91 -22.37
N MET A 17 7.17 -5.06 -21.19
CA MET A 17 7.71 -4.51 -19.95
C MET A 17 7.53 -5.45 -18.76
N CYS A 18 8.50 -5.42 -17.84
CA CYS A 18 8.44 -6.11 -16.58
C CYS A 18 8.52 -5.06 -15.46
N ILE A 19 7.43 -4.84 -14.79
CA ILE A 19 7.31 -3.87 -13.71
C ILE A 19 7.48 -4.59 -12.38
N TRP A 20 8.70 -4.61 -11.89
CA TRP A 20 9.03 -5.18 -10.61
C TRP A 20 9.03 -4.08 -9.57
N GLU A 21 8.16 -4.19 -8.55
CA GLU A 21 7.94 -3.15 -7.52
C GLU A 21 7.60 -1.78 -8.12
N GLY A 22 6.43 -1.66 -8.72
CA GLY A 22 6.02 -0.51 -9.52
C GLY A 22 4.78 0.22 -9.03
N ALA A 23 4.93 1.35 -8.33
CA ALA A 23 3.85 2.32 -8.18
C ALA A 23 3.44 2.93 -9.53
N ASN A 24 2.19 3.32 -9.68
CA ASN A 24 1.70 3.96 -10.91
C ASN A 24 0.94 5.27 -10.68
N ASP A 25 0.31 5.44 -9.55
CA ASP A 25 -0.37 6.66 -9.11
C ASP A 25 0.47 7.34 -8.03
N PHE A 26 1.19 8.41 -8.39
CA PHE A 26 2.09 9.10 -7.46
C PHE A 26 1.39 9.67 -6.24
N TYR A 27 0.15 10.12 -6.41
CA TYR A 27 -0.62 10.68 -5.32
C TYR A 27 -0.97 9.58 -4.31
N ARG A 28 -1.67 8.53 -4.76
CA ARG A 28 -2.24 7.50 -3.87
C ARG A 28 -1.25 6.44 -3.42
N ASP A 29 -0.23 6.16 -4.23
CA ASP A 29 0.69 5.04 -3.95
C ASP A 29 1.86 5.45 -3.05
N LEU A 30 2.26 6.74 -3.02
CA LEU A 30 3.46 7.14 -2.30
C LEU A 30 3.48 8.55 -1.68
N SER A 31 2.67 9.50 -2.13
CA SER A 31 2.74 10.86 -1.59
C SER A 31 1.62 11.19 -0.61
N HIS A 32 0.39 10.68 -0.87
CA HIS A 32 -0.79 10.98 -0.03
C HIS A 32 -1.66 9.74 0.12
N HIS A 33 -1.34 8.87 1.09
CA HIS A 33 -2.16 7.69 1.34
C HIS A 33 -3.51 8.10 1.94
N GLY A 34 -4.60 7.85 1.20
CA GLY A 34 -5.93 8.27 1.62
C GLY A 34 -6.09 9.78 1.85
N GLY A 35 -5.29 10.61 1.17
CA GLY A 35 -5.26 12.07 1.34
C GLY A 35 -4.36 12.56 2.48
N ILE A 36 -3.61 11.68 3.15
CA ILE A 36 -2.68 12.00 4.25
C ILE A 36 -1.26 12.03 3.69
N LEU A 37 -0.53 13.11 3.89
CA LEU A 37 0.84 13.27 3.39
C LEU A 37 1.79 12.23 3.98
N CYS A 38 2.48 11.50 3.10
CA CYS A 38 3.55 10.56 3.45
C CYS A 38 4.91 11.25 3.29
N ASN A 39 5.75 11.18 4.31
CA ASN A 39 7.08 11.83 4.33
C ASN A 39 8.12 11.12 3.45
N PHE A 40 7.77 9.99 2.85
CA PHE A 40 8.72 9.17 2.09
C PHE A 40 9.40 9.96 0.97
N ILE A 41 8.65 10.71 0.17
CA ILE A 41 9.20 11.41 -1.00
C ILE A 41 10.20 12.49 -0.58
N GLU A 42 9.91 13.26 0.46
CA GLU A 42 10.82 14.28 0.96
C GLU A 42 12.14 13.64 1.46
N ASN A 43 12.04 12.61 2.28
CA ASN A 43 13.20 11.88 2.81
C ASN A 43 14.01 11.19 1.70
N TRP A 44 13.32 10.56 0.74
CA TRP A 44 13.94 9.88 -0.40
C TRP A 44 14.65 10.87 -1.33
N TYR A 45 14.05 12.04 -1.57
CA TYR A 45 14.62 13.10 -2.39
C TYR A 45 15.97 13.57 -1.84
N ASP A 46 16.03 13.82 -0.55
CA ASP A 46 17.27 14.21 0.12
C ASP A 46 18.36 13.14 0.01
N MET A 47 17.96 11.88 0.18
CA MET A 47 18.88 10.75 0.25
C MET A 47 19.31 10.23 -1.14
N GLN A 48 18.41 10.18 -2.11
CA GLN A 48 18.65 9.51 -3.40
C GLN A 48 18.79 10.48 -4.57
N VAL A 49 18.26 11.68 -4.49
CA VAL A 49 18.38 12.69 -5.55
C VAL A 49 19.54 13.62 -5.28
N LYS A 50 19.55 14.28 -4.13
CA LYS A 50 20.60 15.26 -3.79
C LYS A 50 21.99 14.63 -3.71
N THR A 51 22.09 13.38 -3.23
CA THR A 51 23.37 12.68 -3.03
C THR A 51 23.98 12.09 -4.31
N VAL A 52 23.21 11.98 -5.39
CA VAL A 52 23.67 11.42 -6.69
C VAL A 52 23.55 12.42 -7.84
N GLN A 53 23.28 13.67 -7.52
CA GLN A 53 23.14 14.73 -8.51
C GLN A 53 24.46 14.95 -9.27
N TYR A 54 24.38 15.11 -10.61
CA TYR A 54 25.52 15.45 -11.44
C TYR A 54 26.20 16.74 -10.97
N GLY A 55 27.53 16.75 -11.01
CA GLY A 55 28.31 17.92 -10.59
C GLY A 55 28.72 17.94 -9.12
N LEU A 56 28.49 16.87 -8.34
CA LEU A 56 28.96 16.76 -6.97
C LEU A 56 30.49 16.58 -6.86
N GLY A 57 31.16 16.16 -7.92
CA GLY A 57 32.62 15.93 -7.97
C GLY A 57 33.11 15.13 -6.76
N LYS A 58 34.11 15.65 -6.04
CA LYS A 58 34.70 15.02 -4.85
C LYS A 58 33.74 14.79 -3.68
N ASN A 59 32.58 15.46 -3.67
CA ASN A 59 31.55 15.30 -2.65
C ASN A 59 30.56 14.18 -3.00
N GLY A 60 30.64 13.62 -4.22
CA GLY A 60 29.84 12.48 -4.66
C GLY A 60 30.37 11.14 -4.18
N HIS A 61 29.57 10.09 -4.35
CA HIS A 61 29.99 8.72 -4.09
C HIS A 61 30.89 8.18 -5.21
N ARG A 62 31.82 7.29 -4.84
CA ARG A 62 32.60 6.53 -5.83
C ARG A 62 31.95 5.18 -6.12
N SER A 63 31.99 4.78 -7.39
CA SER A 63 31.62 3.44 -7.81
C SER A 63 32.54 2.42 -7.13
N LYS A 64 31.97 1.41 -6.52
CA LYS A 64 32.72 0.29 -5.94
C LYS A 64 33.34 -0.62 -6.99
N ILE A 65 32.89 -0.53 -8.24
CA ILE A 65 33.33 -1.36 -9.38
C ILE A 65 34.44 -0.66 -10.16
N THR A 66 34.22 0.59 -10.58
CA THR A 66 35.15 1.31 -11.45
C THR A 66 36.06 2.30 -10.71
N GLY A 67 35.71 2.70 -9.49
CA GLY A 67 36.41 3.73 -8.73
C GLY A 67 36.08 5.17 -9.15
N ASP A 68 35.30 5.37 -10.21
CA ASP A 68 34.93 6.70 -10.71
C ASP A 68 33.87 7.36 -9.81
N TRP A 69 33.73 8.67 -9.94
CA TRP A 69 32.65 9.42 -9.29
C TRP A 69 31.30 9.07 -9.93
N VAL A 70 30.35 8.55 -9.12
CA VAL A 70 29.00 8.17 -9.60
C VAL A 70 28.24 9.39 -10.14
N SER A 71 28.42 10.54 -9.53
CA SER A 71 27.73 11.80 -9.87
C SER A 71 28.50 12.67 -10.91
N GLY A 72 29.48 12.08 -11.59
CA GLY A 72 30.33 12.78 -12.57
C GLY A 72 31.52 13.51 -11.95
N PRO A 73 32.55 13.85 -12.77
CA PRO A 73 33.80 14.47 -12.30
C PRO A 73 33.65 15.97 -12.01
N GLU A 74 32.66 16.64 -12.59
CA GLU A 74 32.46 18.07 -12.43
C GLU A 74 32.17 18.47 -11.01
N THR A 75 32.64 19.64 -10.61
CA THR A 75 32.32 20.24 -9.31
C THR A 75 31.57 21.54 -9.54
N LEU A 76 30.28 21.52 -9.18
CA LEU A 76 29.37 22.66 -9.23
C LEU A 76 29.18 23.23 -7.82
N THR A 77 28.87 24.52 -7.75
CA THR A 77 28.51 25.18 -6.48
C THR A 77 27.15 24.69 -5.98
N THR A 78 26.86 24.89 -4.70
CA THR A 78 25.55 24.57 -4.14
C THR A 78 24.41 25.32 -4.82
N GLU A 79 24.66 26.55 -5.28
CA GLU A 79 23.70 27.36 -6.03
C GLU A 79 23.39 26.76 -7.41
N GLU A 80 24.45 26.42 -8.20
CA GLU A 80 24.29 25.76 -9.49
C GLU A 80 23.60 24.41 -9.36
N LEU A 81 23.97 23.60 -8.35
CA LEU A 81 23.30 22.33 -8.04
C LEU A 81 21.84 22.57 -7.70
N GLY A 82 21.52 23.61 -6.94
CA GLY A 82 20.15 24.01 -6.61
C GLY A 82 19.32 24.41 -7.83
N ALA A 83 19.90 25.21 -8.71
CA ALA A 83 19.24 25.65 -9.95
C ALA A 83 18.97 24.49 -10.94
N ASN A 84 19.79 23.43 -10.89
CA ASN A 84 19.65 22.25 -11.74
C ASN A 84 18.71 21.18 -11.16
N ARG A 85 18.00 21.46 -10.06
CA ARG A 85 17.06 20.53 -9.42
C ARG A 85 15.62 20.93 -9.62
N PHE A 86 14.77 19.92 -9.76
CA PHE A 86 13.34 20.04 -9.54
C PHE A 86 13.04 19.60 -8.11
N ASP A 87 12.56 20.50 -7.26
CA ASP A 87 12.29 20.22 -5.84
C ASP A 87 11.02 19.38 -5.67
N PHE A 88 11.10 18.13 -6.10
CA PHE A 88 9.97 17.19 -6.00
C PHE A 88 9.59 16.91 -4.55
N GLY A 89 10.56 16.87 -3.64
CA GLY A 89 10.29 16.68 -2.21
C GLY A 89 9.39 17.77 -1.63
N GLY A 90 9.76 19.05 -1.80
CA GLY A 90 8.95 20.17 -1.30
C GLY A 90 7.63 20.38 -2.04
N LEU A 91 7.52 19.89 -3.28
CA LEU A 91 6.28 19.98 -4.05
C LEU A 91 5.20 19.02 -3.57
N THR A 92 5.55 17.90 -2.94
CA THR A 92 4.56 16.96 -2.38
C THR A 92 3.67 17.64 -1.34
N PHE A 93 4.25 18.44 -0.46
CA PHE A 93 3.49 19.21 0.54
C PHE A 93 2.62 20.32 -0.08
N LYS A 94 3.06 20.94 -1.18
CA LYS A 94 2.32 22.02 -1.84
C LYS A 94 1.11 21.54 -2.64
N HIS A 95 1.16 20.32 -3.14
CA HIS A 95 0.10 19.71 -3.94
C HIS A 95 -0.71 18.73 -3.10
N GLU A 96 -1.48 19.27 -2.17
CA GLU A 96 -2.31 18.54 -1.22
C GLU A 96 -3.40 17.69 -1.88
N PHE A 97 -3.94 18.15 -3.01
CA PHE A 97 -4.98 17.45 -3.76
C PHE A 97 -4.40 16.73 -4.98
N ASP A 98 -5.14 15.72 -5.47
CA ASP A 98 -4.88 15.09 -6.76
C ASP A 98 -5.24 16.04 -7.91
N ASP A 99 -4.42 17.08 -8.03
CA ASP A 99 -4.54 18.14 -9.03
C ASP A 99 -3.79 17.79 -10.34
N GLU A 100 -3.67 18.74 -11.26
CA GLU A 100 -2.99 18.54 -12.54
C GLU A 100 -1.52 18.15 -12.38
N PHE A 101 -0.86 18.57 -11.30
CA PHE A 101 0.52 18.16 -11.01
C PHE A 101 0.64 16.63 -10.87
N TRP A 102 -0.28 15.99 -10.14
CA TRP A 102 -0.29 14.54 -9.96
C TRP A 102 -0.90 13.82 -11.15
N LYS A 103 -2.01 14.31 -11.70
CA LYS A 103 -2.70 13.71 -12.85
C LYS A 103 -1.81 13.62 -14.08
N SER A 104 -0.98 14.64 -14.33
CA SER A 104 0.00 14.61 -15.44
C SER A 104 1.09 13.55 -15.27
N ARG A 105 1.23 12.98 -14.07
CA ARG A 105 2.19 11.92 -13.72
C ARG A 105 1.54 10.55 -13.51
N THR A 106 0.22 10.47 -13.62
CA THR A 106 -0.53 9.22 -13.57
C THR A 106 -0.76 8.71 -14.99
N PRO A 107 -0.45 7.44 -15.30
CA PRO A 107 -0.62 6.92 -16.65
C PRO A 107 -2.09 6.79 -17.06
N ASP A 108 -2.38 7.01 -18.32
CA ASP A 108 -3.65 6.63 -18.91
C ASP A 108 -3.66 5.11 -19.17
N TYR A 109 -4.28 4.36 -18.26
CA TYR A 109 -4.32 2.90 -18.32
C TYR A 109 -4.98 2.37 -19.59
N SER A 110 -5.92 3.12 -20.19
CA SER A 110 -6.60 2.73 -21.43
C SER A 110 -5.66 2.64 -22.63
N LYS A 111 -4.48 3.28 -22.53
CA LYS A 111 -3.42 3.26 -23.55
C LYS A 111 -2.32 2.25 -23.30
N ILE A 112 -2.35 1.55 -22.16
CA ILE A 112 -1.34 0.53 -21.85
C ILE A 112 -1.79 -0.79 -22.47
N GLU A 113 -1.37 -1.04 -23.71
CA GLU A 113 -1.71 -2.22 -24.50
C GLU A 113 -0.54 -3.21 -24.66
N VAL A 114 0.69 -2.77 -24.38
CA VAL A 114 1.90 -3.58 -24.46
C VAL A 114 1.85 -4.78 -23.50
N PRO A 115 2.40 -5.95 -23.88
CA PRO A 115 2.53 -7.08 -22.96
C PRO A 115 3.33 -6.72 -21.71
N PHE A 116 2.86 -7.15 -20.53
CA PHE A 116 3.60 -6.89 -19.31
C PHE A 116 3.45 -7.96 -18.22
N LEU A 117 4.48 -8.02 -17.37
CA LEU A 117 4.50 -8.69 -16.08
C LEU A 117 4.57 -7.62 -14.98
N SER A 118 3.57 -7.56 -14.12
CA SER A 118 3.56 -6.73 -12.90
C SER A 118 3.89 -7.59 -11.70
N ALA A 119 5.02 -7.34 -11.04
CA ALA A 119 5.47 -8.09 -9.87
C ALA A 119 5.53 -7.18 -8.65
N GLY A 120 4.75 -7.47 -7.61
CA GLY A 120 4.60 -6.65 -6.42
C GLY A 120 4.81 -7.42 -5.13
N ASN A 121 5.09 -6.68 -4.06
CA ASN A 121 5.37 -7.22 -2.74
C ASN A 121 4.20 -6.96 -1.79
N TRP A 122 3.75 -7.99 -1.04
CA TRP A 122 2.71 -7.84 -0.03
C TRP A 122 3.06 -6.84 1.07
N GLY A 123 4.35 -6.70 1.38
CA GLY A 123 4.87 -5.75 2.36
C GLY A 123 5.26 -4.38 1.79
N GLY A 124 5.04 -4.13 0.50
CA GLY A 124 5.29 -2.84 -0.16
C GLY A 124 4.17 -1.82 0.04
N GLN A 125 3.50 -1.85 1.18
CA GLN A 125 2.21 -1.22 1.44
C GLN A 125 2.21 0.31 1.33
N GLY A 126 3.31 0.98 1.56
CA GLY A 126 3.39 2.45 1.42
C GLY A 126 3.96 2.91 0.09
N LEU A 127 4.14 2.02 -0.91
CA LEU A 127 4.84 2.39 -2.13
C LEU A 127 4.38 1.61 -3.38
N HIS A 128 4.41 0.28 -3.38
CA HIS A 128 4.33 -0.52 -4.60
C HIS A 128 3.09 -1.39 -4.72
N THR A 129 2.63 -1.99 -3.61
CA THR A 129 1.58 -3.02 -3.61
C THR A 129 0.33 -2.58 -4.37
N ARG A 130 -0.19 -1.39 -4.05
CA ARG A 130 -1.38 -0.85 -4.71
C ARG A 130 -1.13 -0.65 -6.20
N GLY A 131 -0.04 0.02 -6.56
CA GLY A 131 0.27 0.36 -7.95
C GLY A 131 0.49 -0.85 -8.85
N ASN A 132 1.12 -1.91 -8.36
CA ASN A 132 1.28 -3.15 -9.12
C ASN A 132 -0.07 -3.81 -9.42
N VAL A 133 -0.97 -3.87 -8.44
CA VAL A 133 -2.30 -4.47 -8.59
C VAL A 133 -3.20 -3.58 -9.47
N GLU A 134 -3.26 -2.28 -9.22
CA GLU A 134 -4.05 -1.33 -10.02
C GLU A 134 -3.59 -1.28 -11.47
N GLY A 135 -2.29 -1.27 -11.72
CA GLY A 135 -1.73 -1.35 -13.06
C GLY A 135 -2.17 -2.62 -13.80
N PHE A 136 -2.16 -3.76 -13.13
CA PHE A 136 -2.66 -5.02 -13.71
C PHE A 136 -4.17 -4.96 -13.97
N VAL A 137 -4.95 -4.51 -13.02
CA VAL A 137 -6.42 -4.48 -13.15
C VAL A 137 -6.86 -3.52 -14.25
N ARG A 138 -6.35 -2.28 -14.24
CA ARG A 138 -6.86 -1.17 -15.05
C ARG A 138 -6.31 -1.10 -16.47
N SER A 139 -5.11 -1.65 -16.73
CA SER A 139 -4.49 -1.57 -18.06
C SER A 139 -5.27 -2.33 -19.13
N ALA A 140 -5.33 -1.74 -20.33
CA ALA A 140 -6.04 -2.31 -21.49
C ALA A 140 -5.37 -3.53 -22.12
N SER A 141 -4.11 -3.82 -21.77
CA SER A 141 -3.37 -4.95 -22.33
C SER A 141 -4.10 -6.28 -22.14
N LYS A 142 -4.20 -7.06 -23.23
CA LYS A 142 -4.70 -8.44 -23.20
C LYS A 142 -3.64 -9.45 -22.77
N HIS A 143 -2.38 -9.05 -22.79
CA HIS A 143 -1.20 -9.87 -22.45
C HIS A 143 -0.57 -9.35 -21.17
N LYS A 144 -1.26 -9.55 -20.05
CA LYS A 144 -0.83 -9.08 -18.75
C LYS A 144 -0.81 -10.18 -17.71
N TRP A 145 0.19 -10.14 -16.84
CA TRP A 145 0.40 -11.07 -15.73
C TRP A 145 0.68 -10.30 -14.45
N LEU A 146 0.17 -10.82 -13.34
CA LEU A 146 0.41 -10.33 -11.98
C LEU A 146 1.19 -11.38 -11.20
N GLU A 147 2.26 -10.96 -10.55
CA GLU A 147 2.98 -11.75 -9.55
C GLU A 147 2.96 -11.00 -8.22
N MET A 148 2.70 -11.70 -7.11
CA MET A 148 2.71 -11.10 -5.78
C MET A 148 3.53 -11.95 -4.82
N HIS A 149 4.57 -11.35 -4.24
CA HIS A 149 5.55 -12.01 -3.37
C HIS A 149 5.66 -11.34 -1.98
N GLY A 150 6.48 -11.93 -1.11
CA GLY A 150 6.84 -11.39 0.20
C GLY A 150 8.33 -11.03 0.27
N ILE A 151 8.86 -10.88 1.49
CA ILE A 151 10.21 -10.45 1.86
C ILE A 151 10.56 -9.03 1.36
N GLU A 152 11.81 -8.57 1.44
CA GLU A 152 12.20 -7.26 0.91
C GLU A 152 12.11 -7.19 -0.61
N HIS A 153 11.93 -5.99 -1.15
CA HIS A 153 11.48 -5.83 -2.53
C HIS A 153 12.52 -6.14 -3.63
N TRP A 154 13.81 -6.29 -3.31
CA TRP A 154 14.82 -6.63 -4.32
C TRP A 154 15.23 -8.10 -4.34
N THR A 155 15.01 -8.86 -3.27
CA THR A 155 15.52 -10.24 -3.17
C THR A 155 14.97 -11.13 -4.27
N HIS A 156 13.64 -11.21 -4.43
CA HIS A 156 13.03 -12.07 -5.43
C HIS A 156 13.42 -11.71 -6.87
N PHE A 157 13.72 -10.44 -7.15
CA PHE A 157 14.20 -10.01 -8.45
C PHE A 157 15.46 -10.75 -8.90
N TYR A 158 16.38 -11.05 -7.96
CA TYR A 158 17.67 -11.67 -8.21
C TYR A 158 17.73 -13.17 -7.95
N THR A 159 16.71 -13.77 -7.34
CA THR A 159 16.64 -15.22 -7.13
C THR A 159 16.42 -15.97 -8.45
N ASP A 160 16.65 -17.29 -8.45
CA ASP A 160 16.36 -18.12 -9.61
C ASP A 160 14.88 -18.08 -10.00
N TYR A 161 13.97 -17.94 -9.04
CA TYR A 161 12.55 -17.72 -9.27
C TYR A 161 12.29 -16.46 -10.09
N GLY A 162 12.72 -15.31 -9.62
CA GLY A 162 12.48 -14.02 -10.30
C GLY A 162 13.23 -13.92 -11.63
N ARG A 163 14.51 -14.35 -11.67
CA ARG A 163 15.32 -14.35 -12.90
C ARG A 163 14.70 -15.24 -13.99
N THR A 164 14.28 -16.45 -13.63
CA THR A 164 13.66 -17.38 -14.58
C THR A 164 12.34 -16.85 -15.13
N MET A 165 11.53 -16.24 -14.26
CA MET A 165 10.27 -15.62 -14.67
C MET A 165 10.49 -14.46 -15.66
N GLN A 166 11.40 -13.53 -15.33
CA GLN A 166 11.75 -12.40 -16.19
C GLN A 166 12.35 -12.88 -17.53
N LEU A 167 13.30 -13.81 -17.49
CA LEU A 167 13.94 -14.35 -18.68
C LEU A 167 12.92 -15.02 -19.61
N LYS A 168 12.08 -15.89 -19.07
CA LYS A 168 11.03 -16.59 -19.82
C LYS A 168 10.03 -15.63 -20.46
N PHE A 169 9.64 -14.57 -19.74
CA PHE A 169 8.77 -13.51 -20.25
C PHE A 169 9.42 -12.75 -21.41
N PHE A 170 10.64 -12.26 -21.24
CA PHE A 170 11.31 -11.49 -22.28
C PHE A 170 11.75 -12.33 -23.48
N ASP A 171 12.19 -13.56 -23.28
CA ASP A 171 12.53 -14.46 -24.40
C ASP A 171 11.32 -14.74 -25.28
N TYR A 172 10.13 -14.88 -24.66
CA TYR A 172 8.88 -15.04 -25.43
C TYR A 172 8.55 -13.78 -26.25
N PHE A 173 8.52 -12.59 -25.64
CA PHE A 173 8.06 -11.38 -26.31
C PHE A 173 9.13 -10.67 -27.15
N LEU A 174 10.41 -10.76 -26.79
CA LEU A 174 11.49 -10.05 -27.50
C LEU A 174 12.26 -10.92 -28.48
N LYS A 175 12.37 -12.21 -28.22
CA LYS A 175 13.08 -13.16 -29.10
C LYS A 175 12.14 -14.07 -29.90
N GLY A 176 10.86 -14.09 -29.56
CA GLY A 176 9.86 -14.97 -30.21
C GLY A 176 9.99 -16.44 -29.85
N GLU A 177 10.65 -16.75 -28.73
CA GLU A 177 10.84 -18.13 -28.28
C GLU A 177 9.51 -18.74 -27.82
N LYS A 178 9.20 -19.92 -28.33
CA LYS A 178 8.00 -20.69 -27.94
C LYS A 178 8.26 -21.48 -26.64
N ASN A 179 8.50 -20.74 -25.54
CA ASN A 179 8.85 -21.30 -24.24
C ASN A 179 7.65 -21.58 -23.33
N GLY A 180 6.41 -21.46 -23.86
CA GLY A 180 5.17 -21.71 -23.14
C GLY A 180 4.75 -20.60 -22.18
N TRP A 181 5.27 -19.37 -22.33
CA TRP A 181 4.84 -18.24 -21.52
C TRP A 181 3.35 -17.89 -21.70
N ASP A 182 2.86 -17.96 -22.92
CA ASP A 182 1.46 -17.71 -23.27
C ASP A 182 0.46 -18.67 -22.59
N GLN A 183 0.94 -19.84 -22.17
CA GLN A 183 0.16 -20.84 -21.42
C GLN A 183 0.25 -20.64 -19.89
N GLN A 184 1.04 -19.68 -19.43
CA GLN A 184 1.16 -19.41 -18.00
C GLN A 184 -0.16 -18.85 -17.43
N PRO A 185 -0.54 -19.25 -16.21
CA PRO A 185 -1.62 -18.59 -15.47
C PRO A 185 -1.40 -17.09 -15.38
N LYS A 186 -2.49 -16.32 -15.35
CA LYS A 186 -2.40 -14.85 -15.36
C LYS A 186 -1.97 -14.25 -14.02
N VAL A 187 -2.10 -15.00 -12.93
CA VAL A 187 -1.79 -14.54 -11.57
C VAL A 187 -0.93 -15.59 -10.87
N PHE A 188 0.19 -15.13 -10.31
CA PHE A 188 1.11 -15.94 -9.50
C PHE A 188 1.14 -15.36 -8.09
N LEU A 189 0.81 -16.17 -7.09
CA LEU A 189 0.78 -15.74 -5.71
C LEU A 189 1.78 -16.53 -4.87
N ASN A 190 2.55 -15.83 -4.07
CA ASN A 190 3.24 -16.38 -2.92
C ASN A 190 2.34 -16.15 -1.69
N VAL A 191 1.44 -17.09 -1.43
CA VAL A 191 0.48 -17.05 -0.33
C VAL A 191 1.22 -17.13 0.99
N ARG A 192 1.00 -16.17 1.90
CA ARG A 192 1.68 -16.07 3.19
C ARG A 192 1.10 -17.03 4.23
N HIS A 193 1.96 -17.63 5.04
CA HIS A 193 1.63 -18.38 6.25
C HIS A 193 2.45 -17.84 7.41
N PRO A 194 1.96 -17.85 8.65
CA PRO A 194 2.72 -17.41 9.82
C PRO A 194 4.13 -18.03 9.88
N GLY A 195 5.13 -17.22 10.26
CA GLY A 195 6.53 -17.66 10.35
C GLY A 195 7.32 -17.56 9.04
N GLU A 196 7.02 -16.54 8.21
CA GLU A 196 7.73 -16.26 6.93
C GLU A 196 7.72 -17.45 5.97
N ARG A 197 6.61 -18.19 5.93
CA ARG A 197 6.42 -19.30 5.01
C ARG A 197 5.53 -18.87 3.86
N PHE A 198 5.82 -19.37 2.67
CA PHE A 198 5.10 -19.03 1.45
C PHE A 198 4.75 -20.29 0.66
N THR A 199 3.53 -20.31 0.13
CA THR A 199 3.08 -21.35 -0.81
C THR A 199 2.80 -20.69 -2.15
N GLN A 200 3.51 -21.14 -3.20
CA GLN A 200 3.26 -20.66 -4.55
C GLN A 200 1.96 -21.22 -5.09
N ARG A 201 1.13 -20.34 -5.63
CA ARG A 201 -0.15 -20.69 -6.24
C ARG A 201 -0.40 -19.91 -7.52
N ALA A 202 -0.87 -20.60 -8.52
CA ALA A 202 -1.28 -20.05 -9.80
C ALA A 202 -2.79 -19.88 -9.84
N GLU A 203 -3.24 -18.70 -10.31
CA GLU A 203 -4.64 -18.31 -10.44
C GLU A 203 -4.91 -17.69 -11.82
N THR A 204 -6.17 -17.62 -12.21
CA THR A 204 -6.54 -17.13 -13.55
C THR A 204 -6.92 -15.66 -13.58
N THR A 205 -7.42 -15.12 -12.48
CA THR A 205 -7.97 -13.75 -12.37
C THR A 205 -7.57 -13.08 -11.07
N TRP A 206 -7.66 -11.76 -11.06
CA TRP A 206 -7.63 -10.95 -9.86
C TRP A 206 -8.73 -9.87 -9.91
N PRO A 207 -9.61 -9.73 -8.90
CA PRO A 207 -9.70 -10.61 -7.71
C PRO A 207 -9.91 -12.08 -8.08
N LEU A 208 -9.64 -13.00 -7.14
CA LEU A 208 -9.77 -14.43 -7.38
C LEU A 208 -11.24 -14.79 -7.64
N ALA A 209 -11.49 -15.65 -8.62
CA ALA A 209 -12.85 -15.98 -9.06
C ALA A 209 -13.74 -16.62 -7.98
N ASN A 210 -13.12 -17.29 -7.01
CA ASN A 210 -13.82 -17.96 -5.90
C ASN A 210 -13.86 -17.14 -4.60
N THR A 211 -13.52 -15.84 -4.66
CA THR A 211 -13.55 -14.97 -3.48
C THR A 211 -14.96 -14.87 -2.90
N GLN A 212 -15.08 -15.12 -1.61
CA GLN A 212 -16.27 -14.88 -0.81
C GLN A 212 -16.09 -13.59 -0.01
N TRP A 213 -16.75 -12.53 -0.45
CA TRP A 213 -16.71 -11.23 0.19
C TRP A 213 -17.48 -11.28 1.52
N THR A 214 -16.74 -11.43 2.62
CA THR A 214 -17.28 -11.67 3.96
C THR A 214 -17.16 -10.41 4.80
N LYS A 215 -18.30 -9.91 5.30
CA LYS A 215 -18.33 -8.81 6.27
C LYS A 215 -18.02 -9.35 7.66
N MET A 216 -17.11 -8.67 8.35
CA MET A 216 -16.88 -8.81 9.78
C MET A 216 -17.25 -7.51 10.46
N TYR A 217 -18.34 -7.50 11.23
CA TYR A 217 -18.89 -6.31 11.86
C TYR A 217 -18.13 -5.97 13.15
N LEU A 218 -17.95 -4.66 13.37
CA LEU A 218 -17.31 -4.11 14.55
C LEU A 218 -18.36 -3.89 15.64
N ASP A 219 -18.12 -4.41 16.83
CA ASP A 219 -18.91 -4.13 18.03
C ASP A 219 -18.07 -3.28 19.00
N ALA A 220 -18.46 -2.02 19.17
CA ALA A 220 -17.74 -1.08 20.04
C ALA A 220 -17.85 -1.45 21.52
N SER A 221 -18.94 -2.11 21.95
CA SER A 221 -19.17 -2.48 23.35
C SER A 221 -18.19 -3.52 23.87
N ALA A 222 -17.81 -4.47 23.00
CA ALA A 222 -16.95 -5.60 23.34
C ALA A 222 -15.57 -5.54 22.66
N ALA A 223 -15.33 -4.55 21.79
CA ALA A 223 -14.17 -4.46 20.91
C ALA A 223 -13.96 -5.75 20.09
N THR A 224 -15.04 -6.30 19.52
CA THR A 224 -15.02 -7.56 18.78
C THR A 224 -15.33 -7.38 17.30
N LEU A 225 -14.86 -8.36 16.50
CA LEU A 225 -15.22 -8.58 15.09
C LEU A 225 -16.02 -9.88 15.00
N SER A 226 -17.15 -9.86 14.30
CA SER A 226 -17.95 -11.05 14.04
C SER A 226 -18.67 -10.99 12.70
N GLN A 227 -19.09 -12.14 12.16
CA GLN A 227 -19.91 -12.16 10.95
C GLN A 227 -21.38 -11.79 11.23
N SER A 228 -21.78 -11.74 12.48
CA SER A 228 -23.12 -11.29 12.89
C SER A 228 -23.16 -9.78 13.00
N GLY A 229 -24.20 -9.15 12.48
CA GLY A 229 -24.45 -7.73 12.67
C GLY A 229 -24.60 -7.35 14.14
N VAL A 230 -24.50 -6.06 14.43
CA VAL A 230 -24.58 -5.51 15.80
C VAL A 230 -25.99 -4.97 16.05
N ASP A 231 -26.70 -5.59 17.01
CA ASP A 231 -28.11 -5.28 17.29
C ASP A 231 -28.30 -4.13 18.28
N LYS A 232 -27.25 -3.76 19.01
CA LYS A 232 -27.28 -2.68 20.01
C LYS A 232 -26.36 -1.54 19.60
N ALA A 233 -26.91 -0.32 19.64
CA ALA A 233 -26.11 0.88 19.40
C ALA A 233 -25.11 1.10 20.54
N ASP A 234 -23.83 1.31 20.15
CA ASP A 234 -22.74 1.64 21.05
C ASP A 234 -21.68 2.47 20.34
N LYS A 235 -20.71 2.96 21.08
CA LYS A 235 -19.61 3.77 20.53
C LYS A 235 -18.35 3.63 21.37
N VAL A 236 -17.21 3.83 20.75
CA VAL A 236 -15.91 3.92 21.43
C VAL A 236 -15.16 5.15 20.95
N THR A 237 -14.57 5.88 21.89
CA THR A 237 -13.85 7.13 21.62
C THR A 237 -12.37 6.97 21.93
N TYR A 238 -11.52 7.55 21.08
CA TYR A 238 -10.08 7.61 21.28
C TYR A 238 -9.51 8.98 20.85
N ARG A 239 -8.30 9.30 21.27
CA ARG A 239 -7.58 10.51 20.83
C ARG A 239 -7.06 10.33 19.41
N GLY A 240 -7.26 11.31 18.55
CA GLY A 240 -6.97 11.25 17.13
C GLY A 240 -5.53 10.89 16.76
N LEU A 241 -4.53 11.33 17.55
CA LEU A 241 -3.12 10.94 17.32
C LEU A 241 -2.65 9.78 18.23
N SER A 242 -3.56 8.88 18.65
CA SER A 242 -3.26 7.75 19.54
C SER A 242 -3.20 6.40 18.82
N GLU A 243 -2.96 5.35 19.62
CA GLU A 243 -2.98 3.95 19.17
C GLU A 243 -4.38 3.45 18.79
N GLY A 244 -5.45 4.21 19.09
CA GLY A 244 -6.82 3.89 18.74
C GLY A 244 -7.38 2.67 19.45
N VAL A 245 -8.22 1.92 18.74
CA VAL A 245 -8.96 0.76 19.25
C VAL A 245 -8.73 -0.45 18.34
N THR A 246 -8.53 -1.63 18.94
CA THR A 246 -8.41 -2.90 18.22
C THR A 246 -9.63 -3.75 18.45
N PHE A 247 -10.27 -4.16 17.37
CA PHE A 247 -11.38 -5.13 17.36
C PHE A 247 -10.84 -6.51 16.99
N LEU A 248 -11.26 -7.56 17.70
CA LEU A 248 -10.73 -8.92 17.54
C LEU A 248 -11.85 -9.92 17.29
N THR A 249 -11.62 -10.88 16.40
CA THR A 249 -12.50 -12.07 16.33
C THR A 249 -12.34 -12.93 17.59
N GLN A 250 -13.30 -13.81 17.85
CA GLN A 250 -13.02 -15.00 18.66
C GLN A 250 -11.93 -15.83 17.98
N PRO A 251 -11.24 -16.75 18.67
CA PRO A 251 -10.34 -17.69 18.01
C PRO A 251 -11.07 -18.36 16.83
N LEU A 252 -10.43 -18.42 15.67
CA LEU A 252 -11.04 -19.05 14.50
C LEU A 252 -11.22 -20.55 14.73
N ASP A 253 -12.41 -21.07 14.45
CA ASP A 253 -12.71 -22.50 14.57
C ASP A 253 -11.96 -23.33 13.52
N GLN A 254 -11.65 -22.73 12.38
CA GLN A 254 -10.95 -23.37 11.28
C GLN A 254 -9.95 -22.42 10.63
N GLU A 255 -8.96 -23.00 9.95
CA GLU A 255 -8.05 -22.26 9.10
C GLU A 255 -8.82 -21.47 8.04
N THR A 256 -8.48 -20.19 7.90
CA THR A 256 -9.16 -19.24 7.02
C THR A 256 -8.13 -18.52 6.14
N GLU A 257 -8.28 -18.59 4.84
CA GLU A 257 -7.46 -17.81 3.91
C GLU A 257 -8.16 -16.49 3.59
N ILE A 258 -7.39 -15.39 3.66
CA ILE A 258 -7.77 -14.05 3.22
C ILE A 258 -6.78 -13.64 2.13
N THR A 259 -7.25 -13.57 0.88
CA THR A 259 -6.41 -13.22 -0.28
C THR A 259 -7.19 -12.31 -1.23
N GLY A 260 -6.78 -11.06 -1.31
CA GLY A 260 -7.43 -10.05 -2.15
C GLY A 260 -7.34 -8.65 -1.57
N GLN A 261 -8.09 -7.74 -2.17
CA GLN A 261 -8.32 -6.38 -1.68
C GLN A 261 -9.31 -6.41 -0.50
N LEU A 262 -9.15 -5.48 0.41
CA LEU A 262 -10.06 -5.30 1.54
C LEU A 262 -10.63 -3.89 1.55
N ALA A 263 -11.75 -3.71 2.23
CA ALA A 263 -12.31 -2.39 2.49
C ALA A 263 -12.93 -2.37 3.89
N ALA A 264 -13.03 -1.20 4.49
CA ALA A 264 -13.80 -1.01 5.70
C ALA A 264 -14.87 0.06 5.49
N LYS A 265 -16.04 -0.16 6.07
CA LYS A 265 -17.08 0.85 6.24
C LYS A 265 -17.12 1.21 7.72
N LEU A 266 -16.88 2.48 8.04
CA LEU A 266 -16.91 3.00 9.40
C LEU A 266 -17.92 4.15 9.51
N PHE A 267 -18.45 4.34 10.72
CA PHE A 267 -19.28 5.48 11.07
C PHE A 267 -18.55 6.27 12.16
N VAL A 268 -18.12 7.49 11.83
CA VAL A 268 -17.15 8.24 12.61
C VAL A 268 -17.67 9.64 12.88
N SER A 269 -17.49 10.12 14.12
CA SER A 269 -17.59 11.54 14.45
C SER A 269 -16.29 12.03 15.07
N SER A 270 -15.98 13.31 14.88
CA SER A 270 -14.81 13.97 15.48
C SER A 270 -15.25 15.15 16.33
N SER A 271 -14.48 15.49 17.36
CA SER A 271 -14.64 16.74 18.10
C SER A 271 -14.07 17.96 17.37
N THR A 272 -13.38 17.75 16.25
CA THR A 272 -12.76 18.75 15.38
C THR A 272 -13.33 18.68 13.96
N VAL A 273 -12.81 19.52 13.07
CA VAL A 273 -13.28 19.63 11.68
C VAL A 273 -12.71 18.55 10.75
N ASP A 274 -11.81 17.68 11.23
CA ASP A 274 -11.25 16.58 10.45
C ASP A 274 -10.75 15.44 11.36
N ALA A 275 -10.47 14.27 10.75
CA ALA A 275 -9.86 13.13 11.43
C ALA A 275 -9.15 12.25 10.41
N ASP A 276 -7.99 11.70 10.78
CA ASP A 276 -7.26 10.75 9.97
C ASP A 276 -7.47 9.31 10.47
N MET A 277 -7.91 8.43 9.57
CA MET A 277 -8.13 7.01 9.82
C MET A 277 -6.95 6.20 9.31
N PHE A 278 -6.30 5.45 10.19
CA PHE A 278 -5.27 4.46 9.91
C PHE A 278 -5.85 3.09 10.26
N LEU A 279 -6.06 2.27 9.27
CA LEU A 279 -6.61 0.93 9.46
C LEU A 279 -5.49 -0.10 9.36
N ILE A 280 -5.34 -0.91 10.39
CA ILE A 280 -4.31 -1.94 10.43
C ILE A 280 -4.99 -3.31 10.58
N MET A 281 -4.92 -4.14 9.55
CA MET A 281 -5.29 -5.53 9.64
C MET A 281 -4.16 -6.31 10.33
N ARG A 282 -4.50 -7.00 11.40
CA ARG A 282 -3.57 -7.73 12.27
C ARG A 282 -4.01 -9.17 12.44
N ILE A 283 -3.06 -10.05 12.64
CA ILE A 283 -3.31 -11.45 13.03
C ILE A 283 -2.59 -11.71 14.33
N PHE A 284 -3.25 -12.41 15.24
CA PHE A 284 -2.67 -12.82 16.52
C PHE A 284 -2.72 -14.32 16.65
N ASP A 285 -1.66 -14.94 17.15
CA ASP A 285 -1.62 -16.36 17.45
C ASP A 285 -2.46 -16.69 18.70
N ALA A 286 -2.54 -17.96 19.07
CA ALA A 286 -3.28 -18.42 20.23
C ALA A 286 -2.82 -17.83 21.57
N ASN A 287 -1.58 -17.31 21.63
CA ASN A 287 -0.99 -16.65 22.79
C ASN A 287 -1.07 -15.12 22.71
N MET A 288 -1.83 -14.58 21.76
CA MET A 288 -1.95 -13.15 21.48
C MET A 288 -0.65 -12.47 21.02
N LYS A 289 0.29 -13.23 20.49
CA LYS A 289 1.47 -12.68 19.81
C LYS A 289 1.08 -12.29 18.40
N GLU A 290 1.41 -11.06 18.01
CA GLU A 290 1.14 -10.57 16.66
C GLU A 290 1.99 -11.28 15.62
N VAL A 291 1.36 -11.65 14.50
CA VAL A 291 2.00 -12.17 13.30
C VAL A 291 2.34 -11.02 12.39
N THR A 292 3.61 -10.78 12.17
CA THR A 292 4.13 -9.81 11.21
C THR A 292 4.95 -10.51 10.14
N PHE A 293 5.22 -9.80 9.05
CA PHE A 293 6.07 -10.28 7.97
C PHE A 293 7.14 -9.26 7.64
N GLN A 294 8.26 -9.75 7.12
CA GLN A 294 9.23 -8.89 6.50
C GLN A 294 8.55 -8.16 5.32
N GLY A 295 8.50 -6.86 5.40
CA GLY A 295 7.99 -6.00 4.33
C GLY A 295 9.08 -5.56 3.39
N ALA A 296 8.70 -4.71 2.43
CA ALA A 296 9.63 -4.23 1.41
C ALA A 296 10.89 -3.57 1.99
N LEU A 297 10.74 -2.79 3.06
CA LEU A 297 11.84 -2.03 3.69
C LEU A 297 11.88 -2.16 5.22
N ASP A 298 10.95 -2.86 5.85
CA ASP A 298 10.86 -3.01 7.31
C ASP A 298 10.80 -4.50 7.68
N PRO A 299 11.54 -4.96 8.71
CA PRO A 299 11.54 -6.38 9.09
C PRO A 299 10.22 -6.87 9.69
N ASN A 300 9.32 -5.99 10.14
CA ASN A 300 8.09 -6.36 10.85
C ASN A 300 6.90 -5.52 10.38
N THR A 301 6.32 -5.82 9.24
CA THR A 301 5.11 -5.13 8.77
C THR A 301 3.84 -5.87 9.19
N PRO A 302 2.73 -5.16 9.43
CA PRO A 302 1.42 -5.78 9.67
C PRO A 302 0.89 -6.44 8.40
N ILE A 303 -0.21 -7.17 8.52
CA ILE A 303 -0.79 -7.95 7.41
C ILE A 303 -1.25 -7.05 6.25
N ALA A 304 -1.99 -6.00 6.55
CA ALA A 304 -2.40 -4.97 5.58
C ALA A 304 -2.68 -3.64 6.29
N GLN A 305 -2.62 -2.56 5.53
CA GLN A 305 -2.91 -1.20 5.99
C GLN A 305 -3.81 -0.47 5.01
N GLY A 306 -4.58 0.48 5.54
CA GLY A 306 -5.39 1.42 4.77
C GLY A 306 -5.43 2.77 5.46
N TRP A 307 -5.70 3.81 4.69
CA TRP A 307 -5.71 5.19 5.17
C TRP A 307 -6.86 5.97 4.56
N LEU A 308 -7.41 6.90 5.34
CA LEU A 308 -8.32 7.92 4.82
C LEU A 308 -8.36 9.13 5.74
N ARG A 309 -8.16 10.32 5.20
CA ARG A 309 -8.55 11.58 5.82
C ARG A 309 -10.05 11.76 5.66
N ALA A 310 -10.78 11.95 6.76
CA ALA A 310 -12.25 11.97 6.75
C ALA A 310 -12.84 13.08 5.87
N SER A 311 -12.16 14.22 5.76
CA SER A 311 -12.56 15.28 4.82
C SER A 311 -12.38 14.91 3.34
N HIS A 312 -11.66 13.85 3.00
CA HIS A 312 -11.46 13.31 1.65
C HIS A 312 -12.40 12.12 1.32
N ARG A 313 -13.51 11.98 2.06
CA ARG A 313 -14.44 10.83 1.98
C ARG A 313 -15.24 10.71 0.69
N GLU A 314 -15.23 11.72 -0.18
CA GLU A 314 -15.92 11.63 -1.47
C GLU A 314 -15.47 10.40 -2.25
N LEU A 315 -16.43 9.67 -2.83
CA LEU A 315 -16.16 8.51 -3.69
C LEU A 315 -16.37 8.86 -5.15
N ASP A 316 -15.53 8.31 -6.02
CA ASP A 316 -15.81 8.24 -7.45
C ASP A 316 -16.68 7.01 -7.74
N PRO A 317 -17.96 7.15 -8.13
CA PRO A 317 -18.87 6.03 -8.33
C PRO A 317 -18.52 5.17 -9.56
N ASN A 318 -17.72 5.69 -10.49
CA ASN A 318 -17.33 4.96 -11.70
C ASN A 318 -16.08 4.11 -11.49
N LEU A 319 -15.26 4.45 -10.48
CA LEU A 319 -14.01 3.77 -10.18
C LEU A 319 -14.07 2.93 -8.91
N SER A 320 -15.07 3.16 -8.05
CA SER A 320 -15.26 2.43 -6.80
C SER A 320 -15.89 1.07 -7.02
N GLU A 321 -15.38 0.10 -6.27
CA GLU A 321 -15.99 -1.20 -6.06
C GLU A 321 -16.21 -1.41 -4.56
N PRO A 322 -17.14 -2.25 -4.11
CA PRO A 322 -17.38 -2.47 -2.68
C PRO A 322 -16.13 -2.88 -1.89
N TYR A 323 -15.21 -3.57 -2.54
CA TYR A 323 -13.94 -4.03 -1.97
C TYR A 323 -12.75 -3.10 -2.27
N ARG A 324 -12.98 -2.02 -3.03
CA ARG A 324 -11.96 -1.05 -3.48
C ARG A 324 -12.61 0.34 -3.62
N PRO A 325 -12.94 1.01 -2.52
CA PRO A 325 -13.38 2.40 -2.56
C PRO A 325 -12.32 3.27 -3.24
N TYR A 326 -12.71 4.13 -4.16
CA TYR A 326 -11.82 5.05 -4.86
C TYR A 326 -12.20 6.49 -4.54
N HIS A 327 -11.27 7.22 -3.92
CA HIS A 327 -11.43 8.61 -3.56
C HIS A 327 -10.72 9.51 -4.59
N PRO A 328 -11.41 10.50 -5.20
CA PRO A 328 -10.78 11.40 -6.17
C PRO A 328 -9.78 12.37 -5.55
N HIS A 329 -9.88 12.66 -4.24
CA HIS A 329 -8.99 13.58 -3.50
C HIS A 329 -8.84 14.96 -4.14
N THR A 330 -9.89 15.48 -4.78
CA THR A 330 -9.87 16.78 -5.48
C THR A 330 -10.30 17.96 -4.61
N LYS A 331 -10.86 17.69 -3.44
CA LYS A 331 -11.35 18.68 -2.47
C LYS A 331 -11.39 18.12 -1.07
N LYS A 332 -11.49 19.00 -0.09
CA LYS A 332 -11.85 18.69 1.31
C LYS A 332 -13.31 18.99 1.57
N GLU A 333 -13.97 18.11 2.30
CA GLU A 333 -15.30 18.32 2.87
C GLU A 333 -15.20 18.23 4.39
N PRO A 334 -14.91 19.35 5.09
CA PRO A 334 -14.69 19.36 6.53
C PRO A 334 -15.85 18.72 7.30
N LEU A 335 -15.53 18.08 8.42
CA LEU A 335 -16.52 17.53 9.32
C LEU A 335 -17.17 18.65 10.14
N GLN A 336 -18.42 18.44 10.53
CA GLN A 336 -19.04 19.20 11.61
C GLN A 336 -18.78 18.46 12.93
N PRO A 337 -18.19 19.11 13.95
CA PRO A 337 -17.90 18.46 15.22
C PRO A 337 -19.13 17.76 15.81
N GLY A 338 -18.96 16.49 16.19
CA GLY A 338 -20.02 15.66 16.76
C GLY A 338 -20.98 15.01 15.75
N GLN A 339 -20.99 15.42 14.49
CA GLN A 339 -21.81 14.75 13.46
C GLN A 339 -21.17 13.43 13.03
N VAL A 340 -21.99 12.40 12.83
CA VAL A 340 -21.54 11.10 12.35
C VAL A 340 -21.47 11.09 10.82
N TYR A 341 -20.36 10.59 10.29
CA TYR A 341 -20.11 10.42 8.85
C TYR A 341 -19.82 8.96 8.53
N GLU A 342 -20.34 8.49 7.41
CA GLU A 342 -19.98 7.21 6.81
C GLU A 342 -18.67 7.37 6.03
N LEU A 343 -17.73 6.46 6.27
CA LEU A 343 -16.43 6.40 5.60
C LEU A 343 -16.24 5.02 4.99
N ASP A 344 -16.01 4.96 3.69
CA ASP A 344 -15.58 3.76 2.97
C ASP A 344 -14.06 3.87 2.75
N ILE A 345 -13.28 2.92 3.26
CA ILE A 345 -11.82 3.03 3.34
C ILE A 345 -11.17 1.85 2.63
N GLU A 346 -10.33 2.13 1.62
CA GLU A 346 -9.50 1.10 0.98
C GLU A 346 -8.46 0.57 1.98
N ILE A 347 -8.36 -0.75 2.07
CA ILE A 347 -7.25 -1.45 2.73
C ILE A 347 -6.50 -2.21 1.65
N LEU A 348 -5.18 -2.05 1.61
CA LEU A 348 -4.36 -2.58 0.54
C LEU A 348 -4.46 -4.10 0.42
N PRO A 349 -4.26 -4.65 -0.80
CA PRO A 349 -4.33 -6.08 -1.05
C PRO A 349 -3.38 -6.88 -0.17
N THR A 350 -3.82 -8.05 0.27
CA THR A 350 -3.03 -8.94 1.10
C THR A 350 -3.25 -10.41 0.72
N SER A 351 -2.43 -11.30 1.26
CA SER A 351 -2.62 -12.74 1.22
C SER A 351 -2.09 -13.37 2.49
N ILE A 352 -2.94 -14.08 3.24
CA ILE A 352 -2.57 -14.77 4.47
C ILE A 352 -3.48 -15.98 4.72
N VAL A 353 -2.90 -17.12 5.06
CA VAL A 353 -3.62 -18.25 5.64
C VAL A 353 -3.53 -18.14 7.17
N VAL A 354 -4.66 -17.88 7.81
CA VAL A 354 -4.79 -17.72 9.25
C VAL A 354 -5.15 -19.08 9.85
N PRO A 355 -4.29 -19.69 10.70
CA PRO A 355 -4.58 -21.00 11.30
C PRO A 355 -5.80 -20.98 12.24
N ALA A 356 -6.42 -22.15 12.46
CA ALA A 356 -7.39 -22.33 13.53
C ALA A 356 -6.77 -21.94 14.88
N GLY A 357 -7.58 -21.39 15.78
CA GLY A 357 -7.16 -20.87 17.08
C GLY A 357 -6.52 -19.49 17.05
N TYR A 358 -6.15 -18.94 15.87
CA TYR A 358 -5.68 -17.56 15.73
C TYR A 358 -6.85 -16.59 15.69
N ARG A 359 -6.55 -15.30 15.81
CA ARG A 359 -7.54 -14.21 15.75
C ARG A 359 -7.21 -13.22 14.64
N ILE A 360 -8.24 -12.75 13.97
CA ILE A 360 -8.15 -11.60 13.06
C ILE A 360 -8.44 -10.34 13.87
N GLY A 361 -7.65 -9.29 13.66
CA GLY A 361 -7.83 -7.99 14.28
C GLY A 361 -7.89 -6.87 13.26
N LEU A 362 -8.72 -5.88 13.54
CA LEU A 362 -8.70 -4.57 12.90
C LEU A 362 -8.41 -3.51 13.96
N THR A 363 -7.31 -2.80 13.83
CA THR A 363 -7.04 -1.61 14.62
C THR A 363 -7.44 -0.38 13.82
N VAL A 364 -8.29 0.47 14.40
CA VAL A 364 -8.63 1.80 13.90
C VAL A 364 -7.93 2.82 14.79
N ARG A 365 -7.05 3.61 14.20
CA ARG A 365 -6.16 4.52 14.94
C ARG A 365 -5.92 5.81 14.16
N GLY A 366 -5.23 6.76 14.72
CA GLY A 366 -4.98 8.05 14.06
C GLY A 366 -3.50 8.35 13.81
N LYS A 367 -2.63 7.35 13.85
CA LYS A 367 -1.20 7.47 13.52
C LYS A 367 -0.65 6.16 12.96
N ASP A 368 0.55 6.20 12.40
CA ASP A 368 1.22 5.04 11.83
C ASP A 368 1.32 3.87 12.80
N TYR A 369 1.26 2.66 12.24
CA TYR A 369 1.52 1.43 12.98
C TYR A 369 2.92 1.47 13.60
N VAL A 370 3.01 0.95 14.80
CA VAL A 370 4.27 0.71 15.50
C VAL A 370 4.29 -0.73 15.98
N TYR A 371 5.28 -1.50 15.50
CA TYR A 371 5.50 -2.86 15.95
C TYR A 371 5.91 -2.86 17.43
N PRO A 372 5.19 -3.60 18.29
CA PRO A 372 5.45 -3.56 19.73
C PRO A 372 6.66 -4.39 20.18
N GLY A 373 7.23 -5.19 19.27
CA GLY A 373 8.37 -6.06 19.55
C GLY A 373 9.73 -5.39 19.31
N ALA A 374 10.79 -6.17 19.50
CA ALA A 374 12.14 -5.72 19.15
C ALA A 374 12.27 -5.55 17.63
N THR A 375 12.83 -4.42 17.23
CA THR A 375 13.11 -4.16 15.81
C THR A 375 14.15 -5.16 15.29
N GLY A 376 13.89 -5.74 14.14
CA GLY A 376 14.80 -6.69 13.48
C GLY A 376 16.05 -6.03 12.89
N ALA A 377 16.81 -6.82 12.13
CA ALA A 377 17.96 -6.31 11.39
C ALA A 377 17.53 -5.33 10.28
N LYS A 378 18.40 -4.36 10.00
CA LYS A 378 18.23 -3.44 8.89
C LYS A 378 18.14 -4.17 7.55
N LEU A 379 17.11 -3.88 6.77
CA LEU A 379 16.95 -4.41 5.42
C LEU A 379 17.60 -3.49 4.35
N SER A 380 17.90 -2.24 4.69
CA SER A 380 18.49 -1.26 3.76
C SER A 380 19.44 -0.29 4.47
N ASN A 381 20.17 0.50 3.67
CA ASN A 381 21.00 1.59 4.19
C ASN A 381 20.23 2.87 4.50
N MET A 382 18.94 2.89 4.33
CA MET A 382 18.08 4.03 4.64
C MET A 382 18.10 4.35 6.13
N LYS A 383 18.06 5.64 6.45
CA LYS A 383 18.07 6.13 7.83
C LYS A 383 16.65 6.46 8.27
N TYR A 384 15.93 5.47 8.77
CA TYR A 384 14.61 5.64 9.38
C TYR A 384 14.46 4.63 10.52
N PRO A 385 13.54 4.87 11.48
CA PRO A 385 13.23 3.88 12.51
C PRO A 385 12.46 2.71 11.89
N PHE A 386 12.84 1.49 12.25
CA PHE A 386 12.14 0.26 11.82
C PHE A 386 10.98 -0.01 12.79
N THR A 387 9.86 0.64 12.54
CA THR A 387 8.68 0.60 13.41
C THR A 387 7.53 -0.20 12.85
N GLY A 388 7.71 -0.85 11.69
CA GLY A 388 6.67 -1.65 11.04
C GLY A 388 6.07 -1.04 9.80
N VAL A 389 6.38 0.23 9.50
CA VAL A 389 5.94 0.93 8.27
C VAL A 389 7.12 1.38 7.40
N GLY A 390 8.35 1.10 7.83
CA GLY A 390 9.55 1.55 7.13
C GLY A 390 9.62 3.08 7.05
N PRO A 391 10.02 3.65 5.90
CA PRO A 391 10.11 5.10 5.70
C PRO A 391 8.76 5.77 5.38
N PHE A 392 7.66 5.01 5.33
CA PHE A 392 6.34 5.49 4.90
C PHE A 392 5.55 6.05 6.09
N THR A 393 6.04 7.14 6.67
CA THR A 393 5.44 7.77 7.86
C THR A 393 4.58 8.97 7.50
N HIS A 394 3.55 9.25 8.33
CA HIS A 394 2.56 10.30 8.13
C HIS A 394 2.54 11.24 9.34
N ASN A 395 3.65 11.89 9.62
CA ASN A 395 3.79 12.72 10.81
C ASN A 395 4.29 14.14 10.50
N HIS A 396 4.06 14.62 9.26
CA HIS A 396 4.43 15.98 8.89
C HIS A 396 3.55 17.00 9.64
N PRO A 397 4.14 17.90 10.46
CA PRO A 397 3.36 18.79 11.34
C PRO A 397 2.52 19.83 10.58
N GLY A 398 2.92 20.20 9.37
CA GLY A 398 2.16 21.11 8.51
C GLY A 398 0.94 20.46 7.86
N ASP A 399 0.95 19.14 7.66
CA ASP A 399 -0.19 18.39 7.14
C ASP A 399 -1.15 17.94 8.25
N ARG A 400 -0.61 17.66 9.43
CA ARG A 400 -1.36 17.09 10.57
C ARG A 400 -1.17 17.91 11.86
N PRO A 401 -1.64 19.18 11.87
CA PRO A 401 -1.56 20.02 13.07
C PRO A 401 -2.40 19.40 14.21
N PRO A 402 -1.82 19.28 15.44
CA PRO A 402 -2.51 18.61 16.56
C PRO A 402 -3.83 19.24 16.96
N GLU A 403 -4.00 20.54 16.79
CA GLU A 403 -5.25 21.27 17.07
C GLU A 403 -6.44 20.77 16.23
N ILE A 404 -6.19 20.13 15.09
CA ILE A 404 -7.21 19.51 14.24
C ILE A 404 -7.21 18.00 14.45
N PHE A 405 -6.04 17.33 14.34
CA PHE A 405 -5.97 15.86 14.23
C PHE A 405 -5.79 15.13 15.56
N ASP A 406 -5.52 15.85 16.70
CA ASP A 406 -5.50 15.24 18.04
C ASP A 406 -6.81 15.47 18.83
N GLY A 407 -7.94 15.68 18.13
CA GLY A 407 -9.27 15.69 18.72
C GLY A 407 -9.74 14.32 19.20
N GLU A 408 -10.93 14.27 19.82
CA GLU A 408 -11.61 13.00 20.08
C GLU A 408 -12.25 12.47 18.81
N VAL A 409 -11.94 11.21 18.48
CA VAL A 409 -12.55 10.47 17.38
C VAL A 409 -13.42 9.35 17.96
N THR A 410 -14.68 9.30 17.56
CA THR A 410 -15.64 8.31 18.04
C THR A 410 -16.10 7.40 16.90
N LEU A 411 -15.95 6.11 17.09
CA LEU A 411 -16.51 5.07 16.23
C LEU A 411 -17.88 4.68 16.74
N HIS A 412 -18.88 4.70 15.87
CA HIS A 412 -20.26 4.33 16.18
C HIS A 412 -20.57 2.96 15.57
N THR A 413 -21.22 2.10 16.33
CA THR A 413 -21.66 0.78 15.90
C THR A 413 -23.12 0.53 16.32
N GLY A 414 -23.83 -0.38 15.65
CA GLY A 414 -25.20 -0.71 15.98
C GLY A 414 -26.10 -0.87 14.75
N PRO A 415 -27.41 -1.01 14.95
CA PRO A 415 -28.36 -1.27 13.86
C PRO A 415 -28.29 -0.25 12.72
N ASP A 416 -28.19 1.04 13.07
CA ASP A 416 -28.12 2.15 12.10
C ASP A 416 -26.69 2.45 11.63
N HIS A 417 -25.67 1.88 12.29
CA HIS A 417 -24.26 2.08 12.04
C HIS A 417 -23.51 0.73 11.97
N GLN A 418 -23.87 -0.09 10.98
CA GLN A 418 -23.25 -1.40 10.77
C GLN A 418 -21.84 -1.25 10.21
N ALA A 419 -20.90 -0.87 11.08
CA ALA A 419 -19.48 -0.77 10.73
C ALA A 419 -18.89 -2.17 10.50
N TYR A 420 -18.08 -2.35 9.44
CA TYR A 420 -17.48 -3.64 9.10
C TYR A 420 -16.16 -3.52 8.36
N ILE A 421 -15.35 -4.57 8.39
CA ILE A 421 -14.32 -4.85 7.40
C ILE A 421 -14.86 -5.90 6.42
N LEU A 422 -14.69 -5.66 5.12
CA LEU A 422 -15.01 -6.59 4.04
C LEU A 422 -13.74 -7.38 3.69
N CYS A 423 -13.75 -8.67 4.01
CA CYS A 423 -12.62 -9.57 3.82
C CYS A 423 -12.81 -10.48 2.59
N PRO A 424 -11.77 -10.62 1.72
CA PRO A 424 -11.75 -11.56 0.61
C PRO A 424 -11.41 -12.98 1.11
N VAL A 425 -12.38 -13.67 1.65
CA VAL A 425 -12.21 -15.04 2.15
C VAL A 425 -12.17 -16.02 0.98
N ILE A 426 -11.17 -16.89 0.96
CA ILE A 426 -11.03 -17.94 -0.05
C ILE A 426 -11.48 -19.26 0.55
N PRO A 427 -12.56 -19.89 0.03
CA PRO A 427 -13.05 -21.16 0.53
C PRO A 427 -12.01 -22.27 0.32
N LYS A 428 -11.91 -23.18 1.30
CA LYS A 428 -11.12 -24.40 1.10
C LYS A 428 -11.68 -25.19 -0.09
N LYS A 429 -10.76 -25.68 -0.94
CA LYS A 429 -11.10 -26.57 -2.05
C LYS A 429 -11.48 -27.93 -1.54
#